data_86d4699ddb4b7c7db1d6d47e5711885e
#
_entry.id   86d4699ddb4b7c7db1d6d47e5711885e
#
_cell.length_a   1.000
_cell.length_b   1.000
_cell.length_c   1.000
_cell.angle_alpha   90.00
_cell.angle_beta   90.00
_cell.angle_gamma   90.00
#
_symmetry.space_group_name_H-M   'P 1'
#
loop_
_entity.id
_entity.type
_entity.pdbx_description
1 polymer ?
#
loop_
_entity_poly.entity_id
_entity_poly.type
_entity_poly.pdbx_seq_one_letter_code
_entity_poly.pdbx_strand_id
1 'polypeptide(L)'
;MPIIQSVERALQILDLFNEQATELKITDISKLMGLSKSTLHSLLKTLQLHGYIDQNPENGKYRLGMKLVERGHFVVGSMDIRQKAKGWLTELSQRTGQTTHLGILDGREGVYIEKIEGKLAAIAYSRIGRRLPVHATAIGKVLIAWLGETELNALLEGYQYTTFTPATLSSREALISALAQTREQGYALDSEENEQGVRCVAVPVWNHESRVIAALSLSTLTSRVDDAELSAFREQLQQAGLQLSRALGYPA
;
A
#
# COMPACT_ATOMS: atom_id res chain seq x y z
N MET A 1 23.40 -10.59 -13.75
CA MET A 1 24.05 -11.26 -12.60
C MET A 1 23.38 -12.61 -12.40
N PRO A 2 24.11 -13.68 -12.03
CA PRO A 2 23.47 -14.97 -11.76
C PRO A 2 22.62 -14.90 -10.50
N ILE A 3 21.37 -15.39 -10.60
CA ILE A 3 20.44 -15.52 -9.47
C ILE A 3 20.76 -16.83 -8.75
N ILE A 4 20.80 -16.78 -7.40
CA ILE A 4 20.98 -17.98 -6.59
C ILE A 4 19.60 -18.65 -6.42
N GLN A 5 19.38 -19.71 -7.16
CA GLN A 5 18.08 -20.39 -7.30
C GLN A 5 17.47 -20.84 -5.96
N SER A 6 18.30 -21.28 -5.00
CA SER A 6 17.79 -21.69 -3.69
C SER A 6 17.25 -20.51 -2.86
N VAL A 7 17.89 -19.33 -2.97
CA VAL A 7 17.42 -18.10 -2.30
C VAL A 7 16.12 -17.62 -2.94
N GLU A 8 16.09 -17.57 -4.28
CA GLU A 8 14.89 -17.18 -5.02
C GLU A 8 13.69 -18.06 -4.64
N ARG A 9 13.85 -19.39 -4.63
CA ARG A 9 12.80 -20.33 -4.25
C ARG A 9 12.35 -20.14 -2.80
N ALA A 10 13.26 -19.84 -1.88
CA ALA A 10 12.93 -19.57 -0.49
C ALA A 10 12.06 -18.30 -0.35
N LEU A 11 12.38 -17.25 -1.09
CA LEU A 11 11.58 -16.02 -1.12
C LEU A 11 10.21 -16.26 -1.75
N GLN A 12 10.15 -16.95 -2.89
CA GLN A 12 8.89 -17.33 -3.55
C GLN A 12 7.97 -18.14 -2.63
N ILE A 13 8.51 -18.99 -1.75
CA ILE A 13 7.69 -19.70 -0.76
C ILE A 13 7.01 -18.73 0.20
N LEU A 14 7.67 -17.67 0.65
CA LEU A 14 7.07 -16.66 1.53
C LEU A 14 5.93 -15.91 0.84
N ASP A 15 6.07 -15.65 -0.47
CA ASP A 15 5.08 -14.93 -1.28
C ASP A 15 3.80 -15.75 -1.55
N LEU A 16 3.80 -17.07 -1.31
CA LEU A 16 2.60 -17.91 -1.43
C LEU A 16 1.55 -17.64 -0.34
N PHE A 17 1.98 -17.09 0.79
CA PHE A 17 1.09 -16.82 1.92
C PHE A 17 0.45 -15.45 1.77
N ASN A 18 -0.89 -15.41 1.82
CA ASN A 18 -1.68 -14.19 1.68
C ASN A 18 -2.96 -14.28 2.54
N GLU A 19 -3.86 -13.31 2.41
CA GLU A 19 -5.10 -13.24 3.19
C GLU A 19 -6.03 -14.45 2.97
N GLN A 20 -5.99 -15.04 1.79
CA GLN A 20 -6.82 -16.20 1.42
C GLN A 20 -6.13 -17.53 1.74
N ALA A 21 -4.80 -17.52 1.86
CA ALA A 21 -3.95 -18.68 2.08
C ALA A 21 -2.97 -18.42 3.24
N THR A 22 -3.51 -18.28 4.45
CA THR A 22 -2.71 -18.04 5.67
C THR A 22 -1.93 -19.26 6.14
N GLU A 23 -2.41 -20.49 5.79
CA GLU A 23 -1.75 -21.76 6.07
C GLU A 23 -1.81 -22.70 4.85
N LEU A 24 -0.69 -23.31 4.48
CA LEU A 24 -0.54 -24.19 3.33
C LEU A 24 0.07 -25.54 3.72
N LYS A 25 -0.42 -26.64 3.10
CA LYS A 25 0.23 -27.96 3.19
C LYS A 25 1.42 -28.00 2.25
N ILE A 26 2.44 -28.80 2.57
CA ILE A 26 3.58 -29.02 1.66
C ILE A 26 3.16 -29.52 0.27
N THR A 27 2.04 -30.26 0.20
CA THR A 27 1.47 -30.72 -1.08
C THR A 27 0.98 -29.57 -1.96
N ASP A 28 0.41 -28.54 -1.35
CA ASP A 28 -0.13 -27.38 -2.06
C ASP A 28 1.01 -26.48 -2.52
N ILE A 29 1.99 -26.24 -1.64
CA ILE A 29 3.24 -25.55 -1.98
C ILE A 29 3.96 -26.26 -3.14
N SER A 30 4.03 -27.60 -3.11
CA SER A 30 4.65 -28.43 -4.16
C SER A 30 3.98 -28.22 -5.53
N LYS A 31 2.66 -28.19 -5.56
CA LYS A 31 1.90 -27.92 -6.79
C LYS A 31 2.12 -26.50 -7.32
N LEU A 32 2.06 -25.50 -6.43
CA LEU A 32 2.21 -24.09 -6.79
C LEU A 32 3.62 -23.77 -7.29
N MET A 33 4.64 -24.35 -6.67
CA MET A 33 6.06 -24.12 -7.01
C MET A 33 6.60 -25.03 -8.12
N GLY A 34 5.91 -26.11 -8.46
CA GLY A 34 6.42 -27.14 -9.39
C GLY A 34 7.67 -27.86 -8.85
N LEU A 35 7.86 -27.93 -7.52
CA LEU A 35 9.03 -28.52 -6.88
C LEU A 35 8.71 -29.84 -6.20
N SER A 36 9.70 -30.74 -6.13
CA SER A 36 9.57 -32.00 -5.39
C SER A 36 9.41 -31.73 -3.88
N LYS A 37 8.68 -32.61 -3.17
CA LYS A 37 8.50 -32.50 -1.73
C LYS A 37 9.82 -32.53 -0.96
N SER A 38 10.82 -33.27 -1.43
CA SER A 38 12.14 -33.35 -0.79
C SER A 38 12.87 -31.98 -0.84
N THR A 39 12.85 -31.33 -2.00
CA THR A 39 13.42 -29.98 -2.16
C THR A 39 12.71 -28.97 -1.28
N LEU A 40 11.38 -29.00 -1.28
CA LEU A 40 10.57 -28.12 -0.44
C LEU A 40 10.82 -28.35 1.04
N HIS A 41 10.94 -29.61 1.46
CA HIS A 41 11.21 -29.92 2.87
C HIS A 41 12.52 -29.27 3.35
N SER A 42 13.57 -29.29 2.53
CA SER A 42 14.85 -28.65 2.87
C SER A 42 14.71 -27.12 2.94
N LEU A 43 14.01 -26.48 1.99
CA LEU A 43 13.78 -25.04 2.00
C LEU A 43 12.92 -24.61 3.19
N LEU A 44 11.79 -25.28 3.42
CA LEU A 44 10.87 -25.02 4.53
C LEU A 44 11.57 -25.22 5.88
N LYS A 45 12.38 -26.27 6.01
CA LYS A 45 13.15 -26.53 7.23
C LYS A 45 14.15 -25.41 7.51
N THR A 46 14.82 -24.90 6.48
CA THR A 46 15.75 -23.76 6.62
C THR A 46 14.99 -22.50 7.04
N LEU A 47 13.89 -22.17 6.37
CA LEU A 47 13.06 -21.01 6.72
C LEU A 47 12.49 -21.12 8.15
N GLN A 48 12.10 -22.33 8.57
CA GLN A 48 11.61 -22.62 9.91
C GLN A 48 12.71 -22.45 10.96
N LEU A 49 13.92 -22.95 10.69
CA LEU A 49 15.07 -22.81 11.60
C LEU A 49 15.40 -21.33 11.87
N HIS A 50 15.19 -20.48 10.86
CA HIS A 50 15.43 -19.03 10.98
C HIS A 50 14.18 -18.23 11.40
N GLY A 51 13.04 -18.90 11.68
CA GLY A 51 11.81 -18.28 12.17
C GLY A 51 11.01 -17.50 11.13
N TYR A 52 11.34 -17.62 9.83
CA TYR A 52 10.58 -16.98 8.74
C TYR A 52 9.29 -17.72 8.38
N ILE A 53 9.28 -19.04 8.63
CA ILE A 53 8.10 -19.91 8.53
C ILE A 53 7.94 -20.65 9.85
N ASP A 54 6.71 -20.93 10.22
CA ASP A 54 6.32 -21.79 11.32
C ASP A 54 5.47 -22.95 10.78
N GLN A 55 5.37 -24.03 11.54
CA GLN A 55 4.50 -25.15 11.23
C GLN A 55 3.50 -25.36 12.37
N ASN A 56 2.23 -25.31 12.03
CA ASN A 56 1.15 -25.55 12.97
C ASN A 56 1.22 -27.03 13.47
N PRO A 57 1.43 -27.27 14.77
CA PRO A 57 1.60 -28.62 15.31
C PRO A 57 0.32 -29.48 15.24
N GLU A 58 -0.86 -28.83 15.17
CA GLU A 58 -2.14 -29.54 15.17
C GLU A 58 -2.48 -30.13 13.79
N ASN A 59 -2.16 -29.41 12.71
CA ASN A 59 -2.57 -29.79 11.36
C ASN A 59 -1.41 -29.98 10.38
N GLY A 60 -0.17 -29.71 10.81
CA GLY A 60 1.05 -29.87 10.02
C GLY A 60 1.21 -28.88 8.86
N LYS A 61 0.32 -27.87 8.74
CA LYS A 61 0.42 -26.83 7.72
C LYS A 61 1.49 -25.79 8.08
N TYR A 62 2.09 -25.20 7.06
CA TYR A 62 3.04 -24.12 7.20
C TYR A 62 2.34 -22.77 7.16
N ARG A 63 2.91 -21.77 7.87
CA ARG A 63 2.46 -20.38 7.93
C ARG A 63 3.66 -19.44 8.05
N LEU A 64 3.45 -18.14 7.83
CA LEU A 64 4.49 -17.14 8.05
C LEU A 64 4.89 -17.09 9.53
N GLY A 65 6.20 -16.97 9.79
CA GLY A 65 6.78 -16.95 11.13
C GLY A 65 6.93 -15.53 11.68
N MET A 66 7.05 -15.43 13.01
CA MET A 66 7.17 -14.15 13.74
C MET A 66 8.41 -13.32 13.38
N LYS A 67 9.44 -13.94 12.78
CA LYS A 67 10.62 -13.21 12.30
C LYS A 67 10.30 -12.13 11.27
N LEU A 68 9.25 -12.33 10.47
CA LEU A 68 8.79 -11.33 9.50
C LEU A 68 8.21 -10.09 10.19
N VAL A 69 7.49 -10.26 11.31
CA VAL A 69 6.98 -9.12 12.11
C VAL A 69 8.14 -8.32 12.68
N GLU A 70 9.14 -9.00 13.25
CA GLU A 70 10.35 -8.36 13.78
C GLU A 70 11.07 -7.54 12.68
N ARG A 71 11.28 -8.14 11.51
CA ARG A 71 11.96 -7.46 10.39
C ARG A 71 11.13 -6.31 9.84
N GLY A 72 9.84 -6.51 9.66
CA GLY A 72 8.92 -5.45 9.24
C GLY A 72 8.90 -4.28 10.23
N HIS A 73 8.94 -4.56 11.54
CA HIS A 73 9.02 -3.52 12.56
C HIS A 73 10.27 -2.63 12.40
N PHE A 74 11.45 -3.22 12.16
CA PHE A 74 12.67 -2.45 11.92
C PHE A 74 12.58 -1.59 10.66
N VAL A 75 12.04 -2.13 9.56
CA VAL A 75 11.87 -1.39 8.31
C VAL A 75 10.97 -0.18 8.53
N VAL A 76 9.76 -0.42 9.04
CA VAL A 76 8.75 0.63 9.23
C VAL A 76 9.15 1.60 10.36
N GLY A 77 9.80 1.10 11.42
CA GLY A 77 10.25 1.90 12.56
C GLY A 77 11.37 2.87 12.23
N SER A 78 12.19 2.58 11.23
CA SER A 78 13.27 3.47 10.77
C SER A 78 12.78 4.63 9.88
N MET A 79 11.51 4.64 9.47
CA MET A 79 10.96 5.68 8.60
C MET A 79 10.58 6.93 9.40
N ASP A 80 11.42 7.95 9.42
CA ASP A 80 11.19 9.24 10.09
C ASP A 80 9.84 9.89 9.67
N ILE A 81 9.47 9.80 8.40
CA ILE A 81 8.19 10.30 7.87
C ILE A 81 6.97 9.66 8.56
N ARG A 82 7.04 8.36 8.88
CA ARG A 82 5.97 7.65 9.58
C ARG A 82 5.76 8.21 10.98
N GLN A 83 6.85 8.41 11.72
CA GLN A 83 6.79 8.96 13.07
C GLN A 83 6.23 10.39 13.06
N LYS A 84 6.69 11.23 12.13
CA LYS A 84 6.19 12.59 11.94
C LYS A 84 4.72 12.63 11.55
N ALA A 85 4.27 11.77 10.63
CA ALA A 85 2.90 11.76 10.13
C ALA A 85 1.85 11.29 11.16
N LYS A 86 2.25 10.45 12.13
CA LYS A 86 1.33 9.77 13.03
C LYS A 86 0.42 10.72 13.82
N GLY A 87 0.95 11.88 14.24
CA GLY A 87 0.16 12.89 14.97
C GLY A 87 -0.99 13.45 14.12
N TRP A 88 -0.69 13.89 12.89
CA TRP A 88 -1.69 14.44 11.97
C TRP A 88 -2.72 13.41 11.52
N LEU A 89 -2.28 12.17 11.23
CA LEU A 89 -3.20 11.09 10.90
C LEU A 89 -4.18 10.79 12.02
N THR A 90 -3.68 10.77 13.28
CA THR A 90 -4.51 10.53 14.47
C THR A 90 -5.51 11.66 14.66
N GLU A 91 -5.08 12.92 14.56
CA GLU A 91 -5.96 14.08 14.68
C GLU A 91 -7.05 14.07 13.60
N LEU A 92 -6.68 13.85 12.33
CA LEU A 92 -7.63 13.74 11.22
C LEU A 92 -8.65 12.63 11.47
N SER A 93 -8.19 11.44 11.86
CA SER A 93 -9.09 10.31 12.15
C SER A 93 -10.05 10.61 13.30
N GLN A 94 -9.57 11.27 14.36
CA GLN A 94 -10.43 11.68 15.51
C GLN A 94 -11.48 12.72 15.12
N ARG A 95 -11.10 13.71 14.30
CA ARG A 95 -11.99 14.81 13.87
C ARG A 95 -13.04 14.36 12.86
N THR A 96 -12.65 13.49 11.93
CA THR A 96 -13.51 13.04 10.82
C THR A 96 -14.25 11.74 11.12
N GLY A 97 -13.76 10.94 12.07
CA GLY A 97 -14.23 9.57 12.31
C GLY A 97 -13.80 8.58 11.22
N GLN A 98 -13.02 9.02 10.24
CA GLN A 98 -12.65 8.23 9.07
C GLN A 98 -11.28 7.57 9.23
N THR A 99 -11.02 6.49 8.47
CA THR A 99 -9.71 5.85 8.44
C THR A 99 -8.72 6.69 7.62
N THR A 100 -7.54 6.93 8.19
CA THR A 100 -6.47 7.70 7.55
C THR A 100 -5.23 6.83 7.32
N HIS A 101 -4.50 7.13 6.24
CA HIS A 101 -3.33 6.36 5.85
C HIS A 101 -2.18 7.28 5.42
N LEU A 102 -0.95 6.74 5.56
CA LEU A 102 0.25 7.24 4.90
C LEU A 102 0.75 6.16 3.93
N GLY A 103 1.00 6.54 2.69
CA GLY A 103 1.57 5.66 1.67
C GLY A 103 2.79 6.26 1.02
N ILE A 104 3.70 5.40 0.58
CA ILE A 104 4.90 5.74 -0.21
C ILE A 104 4.88 4.96 -1.52
N LEU A 105 5.65 5.42 -2.49
CA LEU A 105 5.91 4.66 -3.72
C LEU A 105 7.05 3.66 -3.48
N ASP A 106 6.82 2.39 -3.81
CA ASP A 106 7.81 1.33 -3.81
C ASP A 106 7.75 0.56 -5.13
N GLY A 107 8.76 0.75 -5.97
CA GLY A 107 8.77 0.26 -7.34
C GLY A 107 7.64 0.88 -8.16
N ARG A 108 6.65 0.07 -8.54
CA ARG A 108 5.52 0.48 -9.41
C ARG A 108 4.18 0.58 -8.69
N GLU A 109 4.18 0.47 -7.36
CA GLU A 109 2.98 0.44 -6.52
C GLU A 109 3.12 1.37 -5.32
N GLY A 110 2.00 1.88 -4.83
CA GLY A 110 1.95 2.48 -3.51
C GLY A 110 2.04 1.40 -2.43
N VAL A 111 2.54 1.75 -1.25
CA VAL A 111 2.55 0.87 -0.08
C VAL A 111 2.09 1.66 1.14
N TYR A 112 1.12 1.13 1.89
CA TYR A 112 0.75 1.70 3.18
C TYR A 112 1.87 1.48 4.21
N ILE A 113 2.36 2.55 4.83
CA ILE A 113 3.34 2.50 5.91
C ILE A 113 2.78 2.94 7.27
N GLU A 114 1.62 3.60 7.28
CA GLU A 114 0.86 3.89 8.52
C GLU A 114 -0.65 3.85 8.23
N LYS A 115 -1.42 3.44 9.23
CA LYS A 115 -2.90 3.42 9.23
C LYS A 115 -3.40 3.80 10.63
N ILE A 116 -4.37 4.71 10.68
CA ILE A 116 -5.16 4.98 11.88
C ILE A 116 -6.63 4.68 11.57
N GLU A 117 -7.20 3.73 12.26
CA GLU A 117 -8.59 3.33 12.06
C GLU A 117 -9.57 4.39 12.56
N GLY A 118 -10.53 4.73 11.72
CA GLY A 118 -11.63 5.61 12.07
C GLY A 118 -12.77 4.86 12.78
N LYS A 119 -13.47 5.55 13.64
CA LYS A 119 -14.64 4.99 14.37
C LYS A 119 -15.83 4.73 13.44
N LEU A 120 -15.94 5.48 12.33
CA LEU A 120 -17.08 5.44 11.40
C LEU A 120 -16.80 4.63 10.12
N ALA A 121 -15.54 4.44 9.76
CA ALA A 121 -15.15 3.73 8.55
C ALA A 121 -14.12 2.64 8.90
N ALA A 122 -14.60 1.47 9.26
CA ALA A 122 -13.77 0.27 9.34
C ALA A 122 -13.50 -0.22 7.92
N ILE A 123 -12.38 0.20 7.33
CA ILE A 123 -11.91 -0.32 6.04
C ILE A 123 -11.09 -1.56 6.34
N ALA A 124 -11.75 -2.71 6.28
CA ALA A 124 -11.21 -3.99 6.70
C ALA A 124 -9.97 -4.42 5.90
N TYR A 125 -9.88 -3.99 4.63
CA TYR A 125 -8.83 -4.45 3.71
C TYR A 125 -7.55 -3.63 3.75
N SER A 126 -7.53 -2.43 4.36
CA SER A 126 -6.33 -1.62 4.44
C SER A 126 -5.47 -2.03 5.64
N ARG A 127 -4.19 -2.29 5.39
CA ARG A 127 -3.19 -2.61 6.41
C ARG A 127 -1.81 -2.10 6.02
N ILE A 128 -0.94 -1.91 7.00
CA ILE A 128 0.47 -1.60 6.77
C ILE A 128 1.11 -2.73 5.94
N GLY A 129 1.89 -2.36 4.93
CA GLY A 129 2.52 -3.28 3.98
C GLY A 129 1.64 -3.69 2.79
N ARG A 130 0.34 -3.32 2.77
CA ARG A 130 -0.50 -3.59 1.59
C ARG A 130 -0.04 -2.74 0.41
N ARG A 131 0.11 -3.41 -0.75
CA ARG A 131 0.41 -2.77 -2.03
C ARG A 131 -0.86 -2.22 -2.67
N LEU A 132 -0.70 -1.08 -3.34
CA LEU A 132 -1.78 -0.28 -3.90
C LEU A 132 -1.53 -0.05 -5.39
N PRO A 133 -2.45 -0.42 -6.28
CA PRO A 133 -2.34 -0.12 -7.68
C PRO A 133 -2.37 1.40 -7.90
N VAL A 134 -1.39 1.93 -8.63
CA VAL A 134 -1.26 3.38 -8.83
C VAL A 134 -2.38 3.97 -9.70
N HIS A 135 -3.03 3.16 -10.51
CA HIS A 135 -4.12 3.61 -11.40
C HIS A 135 -5.50 3.64 -10.72
N ALA A 136 -5.71 2.88 -9.65
CA ALA A 136 -7.04 2.67 -9.06
C ALA A 136 -7.16 3.22 -7.62
N THR A 137 -6.13 3.85 -7.07
CA THR A 137 -6.17 4.39 -5.71
C THR A 137 -5.80 5.87 -5.67
N ALA A 138 -6.44 6.62 -4.77
CA ALA A 138 -6.11 8.04 -4.59
C ALA A 138 -4.63 8.24 -4.20
N ILE A 139 -4.11 7.43 -3.25
CA ILE A 139 -2.69 7.45 -2.88
C ILE A 139 -1.80 7.14 -4.09
N GLY A 140 -2.13 6.11 -4.85
CA GLY A 140 -1.34 5.72 -6.02
C GLY A 140 -1.24 6.83 -7.04
N LYS A 141 -2.36 7.48 -7.37
CA LYS A 141 -2.39 8.62 -8.29
C LYS A 141 -1.55 9.80 -7.78
N VAL A 142 -1.64 10.15 -6.50
CA VAL A 142 -0.82 11.21 -5.89
C VAL A 142 0.66 10.90 -5.98
N LEU A 143 1.07 9.67 -5.65
CA LEU A 143 2.48 9.29 -5.61
C LEU A 143 3.19 9.38 -6.97
N ILE A 144 2.44 9.27 -8.07
CA ILE A 144 3.01 9.31 -9.42
C ILE A 144 2.66 10.58 -10.20
N ALA A 145 1.76 11.43 -9.68
CA ALA A 145 1.28 12.60 -10.42
C ALA A 145 2.37 13.62 -10.74
N TRP A 146 3.39 13.75 -9.90
CA TRP A 146 4.49 14.71 -10.05
C TRP A 146 5.83 14.08 -10.46
N LEU A 147 5.83 12.79 -10.86
CA LEU A 147 7.00 12.18 -11.46
C LEU A 147 7.34 12.85 -12.79
N GLY A 148 8.62 12.97 -13.09
CA GLY A 148 9.08 13.41 -14.39
C GLY A 148 8.60 12.49 -15.51
N GLU A 149 8.49 12.99 -16.72
CA GLU A 149 7.96 12.23 -17.86
C GLU A 149 8.72 10.91 -18.08
N THR A 150 10.04 10.92 -17.99
CA THR A 150 10.88 9.73 -18.13
C THR A 150 10.61 8.70 -17.05
N GLU A 151 10.49 9.13 -15.79
CA GLU A 151 10.21 8.24 -14.64
C GLU A 151 8.80 7.66 -14.75
N LEU A 152 7.80 8.48 -15.09
CA LEU A 152 6.43 8.04 -15.27
C LEU A 152 6.30 7.04 -16.44
N ASN A 153 6.99 7.29 -17.56
CA ASN A 153 7.01 6.38 -18.69
C ASN A 153 7.62 5.04 -18.33
N ALA A 154 8.76 5.03 -17.63
CA ALA A 154 9.40 3.81 -17.15
C ALA A 154 8.53 3.03 -16.15
N LEU A 155 7.83 3.74 -15.25
CA LEU A 155 6.89 3.13 -14.30
C LEU A 155 5.71 2.46 -15.04
N LEU A 156 5.17 3.10 -16.07
CA LEU A 156 3.99 2.63 -16.81
C LEU A 156 4.31 1.73 -18.00
N GLU A 157 5.57 1.45 -18.29
CA GLU A 157 5.95 0.51 -19.36
C GLU A 157 5.48 -0.92 -19.03
N GLY A 158 4.60 -1.49 -19.87
CA GLY A 158 3.98 -2.80 -19.62
C GLY A 158 3.13 -2.89 -18.34
N TYR A 159 2.69 -1.76 -17.79
CA TYR A 159 1.82 -1.74 -16.61
C TYR A 159 0.44 -2.33 -16.93
N GLN A 160 -0.08 -3.16 -16.01
CA GLN A 160 -1.37 -3.81 -16.16
C GLN A 160 -2.47 -3.00 -15.45
N TYR A 161 -3.45 -2.54 -16.21
CA TYR A 161 -4.62 -1.81 -15.68
C TYR A 161 -5.71 -2.80 -15.25
N THR A 162 -5.45 -3.51 -14.17
CA THR A 162 -6.40 -4.50 -13.63
C THR A 162 -7.68 -3.82 -13.20
N THR A 163 -8.82 -4.29 -13.68
CA THR A 163 -10.15 -3.78 -13.32
C THR A 163 -10.60 -4.40 -12.01
N PHE A 164 -10.85 -3.60 -10.99
CA PHE A 164 -11.37 -4.02 -9.68
C PHE A 164 -12.87 -3.76 -9.57
N THR A 165 -13.34 -2.67 -10.19
CA THR A 165 -14.75 -2.25 -10.23
C THR A 165 -15.09 -1.68 -11.61
N PRO A 166 -16.35 -1.43 -11.92
CA PRO A 166 -16.72 -0.74 -13.16
C PRO A 166 -16.15 0.69 -13.28
N ALA A 167 -15.76 1.32 -12.17
CA ALA A 167 -15.21 2.68 -12.13
C ALA A 167 -13.67 2.71 -12.27
N THR A 168 -13.00 1.55 -12.25
CA THR A 168 -11.53 1.47 -12.34
C THR A 168 -11.02 2.09 -13.65
N LEU A 169 -9.98 2.92 -13.58
CA LEU A 169 -9.30 3.45 -14.76
C LEU A 169 -8.63 2.29 -15.52
N SER A 170 -9.07 2.02 -16.73
CA SER A 170 -8.71 0.82 -17.50
C SER A 170 -7.65 1.07 -18.57
N SER A 171 -7.13 2.30 -18.70
CA SER A 171 -6.14 2.62 -19.73
C SER A 171 -5.10 3.64 -19.25
N ARG A 172 -4.00 3.70 -19.99
CA ARG A 172 -2.95 4.70 -19.77
C ARG A 172 -3.48 6.11 -19.96
N GLU A 173 -4.27 6.36 -20.99
CA GLU A 173 -4.83 7.67 -21.35
C GLU A 173 -5.74 8.18 -20.22
N ALA A 174 -6.61 7.32 -19.70
CA ALA A 174 -7.46 7.65 -18.56
C ALA A 174 -6.63 7.99 -17.30
N LEU A 175 -5.59 7.21 -17.02
CA LEU A 175 -4.68 7.51 -15.91
C LEU A 175 -3.96 8.83 -16.11
N ILE A 176 -3.36 9.10 -17.27
CA ILE A 176 -2.64 10.36 -17.56
C ILE A 176 -3.58 11.57 -17.39
N SER A 177 -4.83 11.48 -17.86
CA SER A 177 -5.85 12.51 -17.65
C SER A 177 -6.12 12.74 -16.15
N ALA A 178 -6.29 11.66 -15.37
CA ALA A 178 -6.50 11.75 -13.92
C ALA A 178 -5.28 12.34 -13.20
N LEU A 179 -4.06 12.03 -13.64
CA LEU A 179 -2.84 12.62 -13.08
C LEU A 179 -2.71 14.13 -13.40
N ALA A 180 -3.12 14.55 -14.60
CA ALA A 180 -3.16 15.98 -14.95
C ALA A 180 -4.14 16.72 -14.03
N GLN A 181 -5.33 16.20 -13.84
CA GLN A 181 -6.32 16.74 -12.91
C GLN A 181 -5.78 16.74 -11.45
N THR A 182 -5.10 15.67 -11.02
CA THR A 182 -4.48 15.61 -9.70
C THR A 182 -3.46 16.73 -9.47
N ARG A 183 -2.62 17.01 -10.48
CA ARG A 183 -1.66 18.13 -10.42
C ARG A 183 -2.34 19.50 -10.33
N GLU A 184 -3.38 19.71 -11.12
CA GLU A 184 -4.10 20.99 -11.16
C GLU A 184 -4.80 21.30 -9.82
N GLN A 185 -5.47 20.31 -9.25
CA GLN A 185 -6.27 20.49 -8.03
C GLN A 185 -5.50 20.24 -6.72
N GLY A 186 -4.29 19.63 -6.78
CA GLY A 186 -3.45 19.34 -5.61
C GLY A 186 -3.90 18.14 -4.76
N TYR A 187 -4.81 17.31 -5.26
CA TYR A 187 -5.28 16.09 -4.61
C TYR A 187 -5.76 15.06 -5.64
N ALA A 188 -5.90 13.80 -5.25
CA ALA A 188 -6.55 12.77 -6.06
C ALA A 188 -7.75 12.19 -5.33
N LEU A 189 -8.73 11.75 -6.10
CA LEU A 189 -9.88 10.97 -5.63
C LEU A 189 -9.76 9.53 -6.15
N ASP A 190 -10.22 8.59 -5.36
CA ASP A 190 -10.63 7.26 -5.76
C ASP A 190 -12.14 7.19 -5.48
N SER A 191 -12.93 7.19 -6.54
CA SER A 191 -14.40 7.15 -6.47
C SER A 191 -14.87 5.75 -6.81
N GLU A 192 -14.72 4.82 -5.86
CA GLU A 192 -15.04 3.40 -6.02
C GLU A 192 -14.21 2.70 -7.11
N GLU A 193 -13.01 3.20 -7.42
CA GLU A 193 -12.14 2.64 -8.46
C GLU A 193 -11.43 1.36 -8.01
N ASN A 194 -11.00 1.32 -6.74
CA ASN A 194 -10.32 0.16 -6.14
C ASN A 194 -11.29 -0.79 -5.42
N GLU A 195 -12.36 -0.24 -4.83
CA GLU A 195 -13.34 -1.00 -4.06
C GLU A 195 -14.71 -0.34 -4.11
N GLN A 196 -15.74 -1.13 -4.47
CA GLN A 196 -17.11 -0.64 -4.51
C GLN A 196 -17.60 -0.21 -3.13
N GLY A 197 -18.30 0.92 -3.05
CA GLY A 197 -18.79 1.50 -1.80
C GLY A 197 -17.76 2.28 -1.00
N VAL A 198 -16.50 2.38 -1.49
CA VAL A 198 -15.42 3.13 -0.84
C VAL A 198 -14.99 4.31 -1.69
N ARG A 199 -14.88 5.48 -1.05
CA ARG A 199 -14.27 6.67 -1.65
C ARG A 199 -13.07 7.11 -0.84
N CYS A 200 -11.99 7.47 -1.53
CA CYS A 200 -10.79 7.99 -0.89
C CYS A 200 -10.38 9.32 -1.49
N VAL A 201 -9.87 10.20 -0.64
CA VAL A 201 -9.14 11.40 -1.06
C VAL A 201 -7.71 11.29 -0.57
N ALA A 202 -6.74 11.70 -1.41
CA ALA A 202 -5.34 11.72 -1.05
C ALA A 202 -4.67 13.02 -1.47
N VAL A 203 -3.65 13.42 -0.71
CA VAL A 203 -2.86 14.64 -0.93
C VAL A 203 -1.37 14.33 -0.88
N PRO A 204 -0.53 15.08 -1.61
CA PRO A 204 0.92 14.88 -1.61
C PRO A 204 1.56 15.34 -0.29
N VAL A 205 2.63 14.66 0.07
CA VAL A 205 3.59 15.07 1.09
C VAL A 205 4.93 15.33 0.41
N TRP A 206 5.39 16.57 0.50
CA TRP A 206 6.59 17.05 -0.17
C TRP A 206 7.79 17.08 0.77
N ASN A 207 8.99 16.86 0.23
CA ASN A 207 10.25 17.06 0.94
C ASN A 207 10.88 18.42 0.65
N HIS A 208 12.06 18.67 1.21
CA HIS A 208 12.84 19.90 1.03
C HIS A 208 13.29 20.14 -0.42
N GLU A 209 13.30 19.14 -1.29
CA GLU A 209 13.61 19.25 -2.71
C GLU A 209 12.36 19.49 -3.58
N SER A 210 11.20 19.74 -2.97
CA SER A 210 9.91 19.84 -3.66
C SER A 210 9.55 18.58 -4.46
N ARG A 211 9.90 17.40 -3.94
CA ARG A 211 9.49 16.11 -4.48
C ARG A 211 8.41 15.49 -3.61
N VAL A 212 7.42 14.85 -4.24
CA VAL A 212 6.43 14.03 -3.54
C VAL A 212 7.11 12.75 -3.06
N ILE A 213 7.22 12.58 -1.75
CA ILE A 213 7.85 11.41 -1.13
C ILE A 213 6.85 10.47 -0.45
N ALA A 214 5.64 10.95 -0.23
CA ALA A 214 4.54 10.19 0.34
C ALA A 214 3.19 10.81 -0.01
N ALA A 215 2.10 10.13 0.34
CA ALA A 215 0.76 10.65 0.27
C ALA A 215 0.00 10.35 1.57
N LEU A 216 -0.74 11.35 2.07
CA LEU A 216 -1.76 11.14 3.10
C LEU A 216 -3.09 10.85 2.43
N SER A 217 -3.89 9.95 3.00
CA SER A 217 -5.27 9.74 2.54
C SER A 217 -6.26 9.60 3.67
N LEU A 218 -7.52 9.85 3.31
CA LEU A 218 -8.69 9.60 4.12
C LEU A 218 -9.66 8.76 3.29
N SER A 219 -10.16 7.68 3.88
CA SER A 219 -11.05 6.72 3.24
C SER A 219 -12.40 6.71 3.92
N THR A 220 -13.47 6.79 3.11
CA THR A 220 -14.87 6.89 3.53
C THR A 220 -15.73 5.81 2.89
N LEU A 221 -16.90 5.55 3.45
CA LEU A 221 -17.95 4.76 2.82
C LEU A 221 -18.94 5.68 2.10
N THR A 222 -19.24 5.38 0.84
CA THR A 222 -20.21 6.16 0.02
C THR A 222 -21.60 6.23 0.66
N SER A 223 -21.96 5.21 1.45
CA SER A 223 -23.23 5.15 2.18
C SER A 223 -23.31 6.06 3.41
N ARG A 224 -22.19 6.68 3.83
CA ARG A 224 -22.11 7.44 5.09
C ARG A 224 -21.62 8.87 4.91
N VAL A 225 -20.95 9.17 3.82
CA VAL A 225 -20.31 10.48 3.60
C VAL A 225 -20.74 10.99 2.23
N ASP A 226 -21.41 12.14 2.22
CA ASP A 226 -21.81 12.83 0.99
C ASP A 226 -20.67 13.65 0.38
N ASP A 227 -20.94 14.34 -0.73
CA ASP A 227 -19.91 15.12 -1.46
C ASP A 227 -19.48 16.38 -0.70
N ALA A 228 -20.38 16.98 0.07
CA ALA A 228 -20.08 18.18 0.86
C ALA A 228 -19.17 17.82 2.04
N GLU A 229 -19.47 16.74 2.74
CA GLU A 229 -18.64 16.21 3.83
C GLU A 229 -17.27 15.77 3.30
N LEU A 230 -17.21 15.06 2.17
CA LEU A 230 -15.95 14.65 1.55
C LEU A 230 -15.10 15.87 1.17
N SER A 231 -15.74 16.96 0.68
CA SER A 231 -15.04 18.22 0.38
C SER A 231 -14.44 18.86 1.64
N ALA A 232 -15.19 18.88 2.74
CA ALA A 232 -14.68 19.39 4.02
C ALA A 232 -13.52 18.54 4.57
N PHE A 233 -13.58 17.22 4.43
CA PHE A 233 -12.49 16.31 4.81
C PHE A 233 -11.25 16.52 3.94
N ARG A 234 -11.42 16.73 2.63
CA ARG A 234 -10.33 17.06 1.71
C ARG A 234 -9.57 18.30 2.16
N GLU A 235 -10.26 19.38 2.53
CA GLU A 235 -9.62 20.61 2.99
C GLU A 235 -8.77 20.38 4.25
N GLN A 236 -9.29 19.62 5.21
CA GLN A 236 -8.54 19.25 6.41
C GLN A 236 -7.32 18.39 6.06
N LEU A 237 -7.46 17.46 5.12
CA LEU A 237 -6.38 16.59 4.68
C LEU A 237 -5.28 17.39 3.94
N GLN A 238 -5.66 18.38 3.09
CA GLN A 238 -4.72 19.28 2.41
C GLN A 238 -3.90 20.11 3.42
N GLN A 239 -4.54 20.63 4.46
CA GLN A 239 -3.85 21.32 5.55
C GLN A 239 -2.85 20.41 6.27
N ALA A 240 -3.25 19.20 6.63
CA ALA A 240 -2.36 18.24 7.27
C ALA A 240 -1.19 17.83 6.37
N GLY A 241 -1.43 17.60 5.09
CA GLY A 241 -0.39 17.30 4.10
C GLY A 241 0.64 18.42 3.96
N LEU A 242 0.18 19.67 3.93
CA LEU A 242 1.06 20.84 3.87
C LEU A 242 1.88 21.00 5.17
N GLN A 243 1.25 20.82 6.34
CA GLN A 243 1.95 20.91 7.63
C GLN A 243 3.01 19.83 7.77
N LEU A 244 2.70 18.56 7.39
CA LEU A 244 3.67 17.48 7.37
C LEU A 244 4.81 17.79 6.39
N SER A 245 4.51 18.30 5.20
CA SER A 245 5.52 18.70 4.21
C SER A 245 6.48 19.76 4.76
N ARG A 246 5.95 20.79 5.44
CA ARG A 246 6.76 21.82 6.12
C ARG A 246 7.65 21.22 7.21
N ALA A 247 7.13 20.26 8.00
CA ALA A 247 7.91 19.56 9.01
C ALA A 247 9.03 18.66 8.41
N LEU A 248 8.94 18.37 7.10
CA LEU A 248 9.94 17.67 6.30
C LEU A 248 10.84 18.60 5.49
N GLY A 249 10.72 19.93 5.70
CA GLY A 249 11.57 20.95 5.09
C GLY A 249 11.07 21.50 3.75
N TYR A 250 9.81 21.22 3.35
CA TYR A 250 9.24 21.78 2.13
C TYR A 250 9.14 23.32 2.23
N PRO A 251 9.73 24.07 1.28
CA PRO A 251 9.70 25.54 1.26
C PRO A 251 8.38 26.03 0.66
N ALA A 252 7.28 25.97 1.39
CA ALA A 252 5.98 26.45 0.94
C ALA A 252 5.78 27.93 1.24
#